data_27687291f06b51180e8f976dd859585c
#
_entry.id   27687291f06b51180e8f976dd859585c
#
_cell.length_a   1.000
_cell.length_b   1.000
_cell.length_c   1.000
_cell.angle_alpha   90.00
_cell.angle_beta   90.00
_cell.angle_gamma   90.00
#
_symmetry.space_group_name_H-M   'P 1'
#
loop_
_entity.id
_entity.type
_entity.pdbx_description
1 polymer ?
#
loop_
_entity_poly.entity_id
_entity_poly.type
_entity_poly.pdbx_seq_one_letter_code
_entity_poly.pdbx_strand_id
1 'polypeptide(L)'
;MPSKTFIASTGLRTELRRAPHLGFHIDFDDAKISLPQIHARVKTLAAAQSADITAQLLSMGVQVIAGRGELIDSTPGLARHRIKATAADGSTSEHEADVVLVATGASPRILPSAQPDGERILTWRQLYDLDALPDHLIVVGSGVTGAEFVDAYTELGVPVTVVAXXXXXXXQPGPRAAV
;
A
#
# COMPACT_ATOMS: atom_id res chain seq x y z
N MET A 1 -3.97 0.09 -5.57
CA MET A 1 -2.52 -0.13 -5.28
C MET A 1 -1.85 1.17 -4.87
N PRO A 2 -2.13 1.67 -3.65
CA PRO A 2 -1.60 2.99 -3.24
C PRO A 2 -0.08 3.09 -3.30
N SER A 3 0.67 2.05 -2.89
CA SER A 3 2.13 2.09 -2.90
C SER A 3 2.70 2.25 -4.31
N LYS A 4 2.11 1.63 -5.32
CA LYS A 4 2.60 1.76 -6.70
C LYS A 4 2.40 3.19 -7.23
N THR A 5 1.27 3.82 -6.89
CA THR A 5 1.03 5.22 -7.24
C THR A 5 2.02 6.14 -6.54
N PHE A 6 2.31 5.84 -5.27
CA PHE A 6 3.30 6.60 -4.48
C PHE A 6 4.68 6.49 -5.12
N ILE A 7 5.16 5.27 -5.39
CA ILE A 7 6.46 5.02 -6.04
C ILE A 7 6.54 5.74 -7.40
N ALA A 8 5.48 5.65 -8.19
CA ALA A 8 5.47 6.32 -9.51
C ALA A 8 5.59 7.85 -9.36
N SER A 9 5.01 8.42 -8.30
CA SER A 9 5.13 9.86 -8.06
C SER A 9 6.52 10.24 -7.57
N THR A 10 7.13 9.43 -6.69
CA THR A 10 8.47 9.73 -6.15
C THR A 10 9.57 9.48 -7.18
N GLY A 11 9.41 8.47 -8.04
CA GLY A 11 10.37 8.13 -9.07
C GLY A 11 10.61 9.24 -10.09
N LEU A 12 9.63 10.14 -10.26
CA LEU A 12 9.82 11.30 -11.13
C LEU A 12 11.04 12.13 -10.70
N ARG A 13 11.29 12.24 -9.40
CA ARG A 13 12.44 13.00 -8.90
C ARG A 13 13.77 12.43 -9.41
N THR A 14 13.89 11.12 -9.47
CA THR A 14 15.09 10.47 -10.02
C THR A 14 15.23 10.73 -11.52
N GLU A 15 14.11 10.66 -12.25
CA GLU A 15 14.15 10.94 -13.70
C GLU A 15 14.56 12.40 -13.94
N LEU A 16 14.04 13.32 -13.16
CA LEU A 16 14.42 14.73 -13.24
C LEU A 16 15.90 14.93 -12.94
N ARG A 17 16.46 14.22 -11.94
CA ARG A 17 17.90 14.28 -11.63
C ARG A 17 18.77 13.76 -12.77
N ARG A 18 18.25 12.86 -13.59
CA ARG A 18 18.96 12.35 -14.77
C ARG A 18 18.87 13.26 -15.97
N ALA A 19 17.93 14.22 -15.96
CA ALA A 19 17.66 15.10 -17.10
C ALA A 19 18.92 15.82 -17.61
N PRO A 20 19.85 16.31 -16.78
CA PRO A 20 21.09 16.95 -17.30
C PRO A 20 21.94 16.01 -18.16
N HIS A 21 21.97 14.72 -17.82
CA HIS A 21 22.73 13.74 -18.64
C HIS A 21 22.11 13.52 -20.02
N LEU A 22 20.84 13.93 -20.17
CA LEU A 22 20.11 13.84 -21.44
C LEU A 22 20.03 15.19 -22.16
N GLY A 23 20.75 16.20 -21.66
CA GLY A 23 20.81 17.53 -22.27
C GLY A 23 19.73 18.51 -21.80
N PHE A 24 18.94 18.16 -20.79
CA PHE A 24 17.92 19.05 -20.24
C PHE A 24 18.45 19.71 -18.97
N HIS A 25 18.47 21.03 -18.95
CA HIS A 25 18.93 21.80 -17.77
C HIS A 25 17.72 22.19 -16.93
N ILE A 26 17.54 21.54 -15.81
CA ILE A 26 16.46 21.78 -14.86
C ILE A 26 17.07 22.21 -13.54
N ASP A 27 16.56 23.29 -12.97
CA ASP A 27 17.00 23.75 -11.65
C ASP A 27 16.24 22.97 -10.59
N PHE A 28 16.94 22.05 -9.93
CA PHE A 28 16.35 21.19 -8.91
C PHE A 28 16.19 21.85 -7.55
N ASP A 29 16.98 22.88 -7.29
CA ASP A 29 16.94 23.55 -5.98
C ASP A 29 15.60 24.23 -5.75
N ASP A 30 14.88 24.57 -6.83
CA ASP A 30 13.54 25.14 -6.77
C ASP A 30 12.41 24.09 -6.78
N ALA A 31 12.75 22.81 -6.98
CA ALA A 31 11.73 21.75 -7.07
C ALA A 31 11.24 21.37 -5.67
N LYS A 32 10.14 21.97 -5.26
CA LYS A 32 9.53 21.70 -3.94
C LYS A 32 8.65 20.47 -4.00
N ILE A 33 8.82 19.61 -3.00
CA ILE A 33 8.01 18.41 -2.85
C ILE A 33 6.83 18.74 -1.93
N SER A 34 5.62 18.49 -2.43
CA SER A 34 4.42 18.59 -1.61
C SER A 34 3.92 17.18 -1.30
N LEU A 35 4.30 16.67 -0.13
CA LEU A 35 3.87 15.35 0.33
C LEU A 35 2.33 15.25 0.41
N PRO A 36 1.61 16.26 0.93
CA PRO A 36 0.14 16.19 0.94
C PRO A 36 -0.47 16.06 -0.47
N GLN A 37 0.12 16.72 -1.48
CA GLN A 37 -0.39 16.59 -2.85
C GLN A 37 -0.16 15.17 -3.40
N ILE A 38 1.00 14.59 -3.11
CA ILE A 38 1.30 13.21 -3.51
C ILE A 38 0.31 12.25 -2.83
N HIS A 39 0.07 12.44 -1.53
CA HIS A 39 -0.87 11.60 -0.78
C HIS A 39 -2.31 11.76 -1.28
N ALA A 40 -2.74 12.98 -1.56
CA ALA A 40 -4.07 13.24 -2.12
C ALA A 40 -4.24 12.52 -3.47
N ARG A 41 -3.22 12.60 -4.35
CA ARG A 41 -3.23 11.88 -5.62
C ARG A 41 -3.35 10.37 -5.42
N VAL A 42 -2.56 9.81 -4.49
CA VAL A 42 -2.60 8.37 -4.18
C VAL A 42 -4.00 7.95 -3.73
N LYS A 43 -4.59 8.72 -2.81
CA LYS A 43 -5.94 8.42 -2.26
C LYS A 43 -7.02 8.53 -3.33
N THR A 44 -6.96 9.57 -4.16
CA THR A 44 -7.94 9.78 -5.24
C THR A 44 -7.89 8.64 -6.26
N LEU A 45 -6.69 8.26 -6.71
CA LEU A 45 -6.55 7.18 -7.69
C LEU A 45 -6.97 5.83 -7.11
N ALA A 46 -6.67 5.57 -5.84
CA ALA A 46 -7.10 4.33 -5.18
C ALA A 46 -8.63 4.26 -5.09
N ALA A 47 -9.28 5.38 -4.74
CA ALA A 47 -10.74 5.44 -4.65
C ALA A 47 -11.38 5.25 -6.04
N ALA A 48 -10.85 5.91 -7.06
CA ALA A 48 -11.34 5.79 -8.43
C ALA A 48 -11.22 4.34 -8.92
N GLN A 49 -10.09 3.69 -8.67
CA GLN A 49 -9.88 2.31 -9.07
C GLN A 49 -10.86 1.37 -8.36
N SER A 50 -11.11 1.60 -7.07
CA SER A 50 -12.06 0.79 -6.31
C SER A 50 -13.49 0.94 -6.88
N ALA A 51 -13.88 2.18 -7.21
CA ALA A 51 -15.18 2.44 -7.81
C ALA A 51 -15.32 1.77 -9.19
N ASP A 52 -14.29 1.86 -10.02
CA ASP A 52 -14.26 1.21 -11.34
C ASP A 52 -14.43 -0.30 -11.22
N ILE A 53 -13.68 -0.94 -10.31
CA ILE A 53 -13.78 -2.39 -10.10
C ILE A 53 -15.21 -2.75 -9.68
N THR A 54 -15.80 -1.99 -8.76
CA THR A 54 -17.17 -2.24 -8.31
C THR A 54 -18.15 -2.13 -9.48
N ALA A 55 -18.01 -1.08 -10.29
CA ALA A 55 -18.89 -0.88 -11.46
C ALA A 55 -18.75 -2.02 -12.47
N GLN A 56 -17.52 -2.49 -12.70
CA GLN A 56 -17.27 -3.63 -13.60
C GLN A 56 -17.94 -4.90 -13.07
N LEU A 57 -17.78 -5.20 -11.78
CA LEU A 57 -18.39 -6.39 -11.17
C LEU A 57 -19.92 -6.35 -11.33
N LEU A 58 -20.53 -5.19 -11.04
CA LEU A 58 -21.97 -5.03 -11.18
C LEU A 58 -22.43 -5.22 -12.63
N SER A 59 -21.67 -4.68 -13.61
CA SER A 59 -22.01 -4.81 -15.03
C SER A 59 -21.92 -6.26 -15.52
N MET A 60 -21.11 -7.09 -14.83
CA MET A 60 -20.98 -8.51 -15.13
C MET A 60 -22.02 -9.37 -14.40
N GLY A 61 -22.95 -8.74 -13.67
CA GLY A 61 -23.98 -9.45 -12.92
C GLY A 61 -23.51 -10.00 -11.57
N VAL A 62 -22.34 -9.59 -11.10
CA VAL A 62 -21.85 -10.02 -9.79
C VAL A 62 -22.59 -9.24 -8.70
N GLN A 63 -23.13 -9.95 -7.72
CA GLN A 63 -23.74 -9.31 -6.56
C GLN A 63 -22.64 -8.83 -5.62
N VAL A 64 -22.58 -7.52 -5.38
CA VAL A 64 -21.61 -6.90 -4.47
C VAL A 64 -22.37 -6.50 -3.19
N ILE A 65 -21.99 -7.07 -2.07
CA ILE A 65 -22.60 -6.81 -0.77
C ILE A 65 -21.63 -6.01 0.09
N ALA A 66 -21.99 -4.76 0.41
CA ALA A 66 -21.17 -3.90 1.25
C ALA A 66 -21.35 -4.30 2.73
N GLY A 67 -20.34 -4.91 3.32
CA GLY A 67 -20.43 -5.38 4.70
C GLY A 67 -19.30 -6.31 5.08
N ARG A 68 -19.53 -7.06 6.14
CA ARG A 68 -18.57 -8.06 6.65
C ARG A 68 -19.08 -9.47 6.32
N GLY A 69 -18.22 -10.27 5.67
CA GLY A 69 -18.52 -11.68 5.41
C GLY A 69 -17.92 -12.59 6.49
N GLU A 70 -18.66 -13.60 6.86
CA GLU A 70 -18.24 -14.62 7.84
C GLU A 70 -18.60 -16.00 7.27
N LEU A 71 -17.62 -16.91 7.25
CA LEU A 71 -17.87 -18.29 6.86
C LEU A 71 -18.46 -19.02 8.07
N ILE A 72 -19.74 -19.38 7.98
CA ILE A 72 -20.47 -19.97 9.11
C ILE A 72 -20.59 -21.50 9.00
N ASP A 73 -20.38 -22.05 7.81
CA ASP A 73 -20.35 -23.50 7.64
C ASP A 73 -19.43 -23.85 6.49
N SER A 74 -18.39 -24.63 6.77
CA SER A 74 -17.42 -25.09 5.78
C SER A 74 -16.91 -26.48 6.11
N THR A 75 -17.76 -27.34 6.68
CA THR A 75 -17.37 -28.71 6.99
C THR A 75 -16.84 -29.42 5.76
N PRO A 76 -15.68 -30.09 5.84
CA PRO A 76 -15.17 -30.85 4.70
C PRO A 76 -16.19 -31.87 4.19
N GLY A 77 -16.37 -31.91 2.89
CA GLY A 77 -17.32 -32.81 2.26
C GLY A 77 -18.70 -32.24 2.08
N LEU A 78 -18.98 -31.00 2.55
CA LEU A 78 -20.25 -30.35 2.26
C LEU A 78 -20.35 -30.03 0.77
N ALA A 79 -21.56 -30.18 0.24
CA ALA A 79 -21.85 -29.82 -1.14
C ALA A 79 -21.74 -28.31 -1.37
N ARG A 80 -22.01 -27.51 -0.32
CA ARG A 80 -21.95 -26.05 -0.39
C ARG A 80 -21.47 -25.46 0.92
N HIS A 81 -20.79 -24.33 0.81
CA HIS A 81 -20.36 -23.52 1.95
C HIS A 81 -21.38 -22.43 2.22
N ARG A 82 -21.53 -22.04 3.50
CA ARG A 82 -22.48 -20.98 3.87
C ARG A 82 -21.74 -19.78 4.43
N ILE A 83 -22.07 -18.62 3.89
CA ILE A 83 -21.47 -17.34 4.23
C ILE A 83 -22.56 -16.41 4.76
N LYS A 84 -22.34 -15.83 5.93
CA LYS A 84 -23.20 -14.80 6.49
C LYS A 84 -22.61 -13.44 6.16
N ALA A 85 -23.39 -12.57 5.53
CA ALA A 85 -23.02 -11.18 5.27
C ALA A 85 -23.75 -10.29 6.26
N THR A 86 -23.01 -9.38 6.93
CA THR A 86 -23.55 -8.39 7.85
C THR A 86 -23.30 -7.00 7.28
N ALA A 87 -24.35 -6.30 6.93
CA ALA A 87 -24.26 -4.95 6.38
C ALA A 87 -23.99 -3.91 7.48
N ALA A 88 -23.67 -2.67 7.07
CA ALA A 88 -23.32 -1.59 8.00
C ALA A 88 -24.48 -1.22 8.94
N ASP A 89 -25.72 -1.42 8.50
CA ASP A 89 -26.91 -1.17 9.32
C ASP A 89 -27.25 -2.32 10.29
N GLY A 90 -26.42 -3.38 10.29
CA GLY A 90 -26.59 -4.55 11.14
C GLY A 90 -27.50 -5.62 10.54
N SER A 91 -28.10 -5.39 9.39
CA SER A 91 -28.92 -6.41 8.72
C SER A 91 -28.01 -7.56 8.25
N THR A 92 -28.57 -8.79 8.23
CA THR A 92 -27.79 -9.96 7.84
C THR A 92 -28.49 -10.72 6.71
N SER A 93 -27.68 -11.35 5.86
CA SER A 93 -28.15 -12.26 4.83
C SER A 93 -27.22 -13.47 4.76
N GLU A 94 -27.76 -14.62 4.36
CA GLU A 94 -26.96 -15.83 4.19
C GLU A 94 -26.91 -16.21 2.70
N HIS A 95 -25.77 -16.69 2.29
CA HIS A 95 -25.47 -17.06 0.92
C HIS A 95 -24.80 -18.42 0.88
N GLU A 96 -25.10 -19.20 -0.16
CA GLU A 96 -24.45 -20.49 -0.37
C GLU A 96 -23.56 -20.42 -1.61
N ALA A 97 -22.44 -21.12 -1.56
CA ALA A 97 -21.50 -21.17 -2.66
C ALA A 97 -20.81 -22.54 -2.72
N ASP A 98 -20.56 -23.01 -3.92
CA ASP A 98 -19.78 -24.25 -4.13
C ASP A 98 -18.30 -24.01 -3.79
N VAL A 99 -17.80 -22.79 -4.00
CA VAL A 99 -16.40 -22.43 -3.73
C VAL A 99 -16.37 -21.04 -3.08
N VAL A 100 -15.55 -20.88 -2.05
CA VAL A 100 -15.34 -19.59 -1.38
C VAL A 100 -13.88 -19.17 -1.54
N LEU A 101 -13.67 -17.99 -2.14
CA LEU A 101 -12.34 -17.39 -2.21
C LEU A 101 -12.18 -16.39 -1.07
N VAL A 102 -11.24 -16.64 -0.17
CA VAL A 102 -10.94 -15.75 0.96
C VAL A 102 -9.91 -14.72 0.51
N ALA A 103 -10.35 -13.48 0.31
CA ALA A 103 -9.51 -12.38 -0.18
C ALA A 103 -9.65 -11.15 0.75
N THR A 104 -9.60 -11.39 2.05
CA THR A 104 -9.90 -10.39 3.08
C THR A 104 -8.76 -9.39 3.33
N GLY A 105 -7.64 -9.54 2.64
CA GLY A 105 -6.49 -8.65 2.79
C GLY A 105 -5.70 -8.96 4.06
N ALA A 106 -4.87 -7.99 4.45
CA ALA A 106 -4.02 -8.13 5.64
C ALA A 106 -3.92 -6.80 6.39
N SER A 107 -3.71 -6.90 7.69
CA SER A 107 -3.44 -5.74 8.54
C SER A 107 -1.95 -5.70 8.92
N PRO A 108 -1.38 -4.53 9.15
CA PRO A 108 -0.01 -4.43 9.64
C PRO A 108 0.14 -5.19 10.95
N ARG A 109 1.24 -5.93 11.08
CA ARG A 109 1.57 -6.56 12.35
C ARG A 109 2.05 -5.48 13.34
N ILE A 110 1.44 -5.46 14.51
CA ILE A 110 1.82 -4.51 15.55
C ILE A 110 2.75 -5.22 16.53
N LEU A 111 3.94 -4.64 16.76
CA LEU A 111 4.89 -5.16 17.73
C LEU A 111 4.48 -4.68 19.13
N PRO A 112 4.41 -5.57 20.14
CA PRO A 112 4.05 -5.13 21.49
C PRO A 112 4.99 -4.05 22.05
N SER A 113 6.26 -4.08 21.66
CA SER A 113 7.27 -3.12 22.12
C SER A 113 7.29 -1.82 21.32
N ALA A 114 6.46 -1.68 20.27
CA ALA A 114 6.45 -0.50 19.40
C ALA A 114 5.02 -0.27 18.87
N GLN A 115 4.13 0.09 19.79
CA GLN A 115 2.74 0.37 19.45
C GLN A 115 2.65 1.66 18.64
N PRO A 116 1.93 1.67 17.51
CA PRO A 116 1.74 2.90 16.75
C PRO A 116 1.05 3.97 17.60
N ASP A 117 1.64 5.16 17.62
CA ASP A 117 1.11 6.31 18.34
C ASP A 117 0.50 7.35 17.40
N GLY A 118 0.66 7.19 16.10
CA GLY A 118 0.16 8.12 15.11
C GLY A 118 1.05 9.33 14.86
N GLU A 119 2.18 9.44 15.56
CA GLU A 119 3.10 10.57 15.45
C GLU A 119 4.51 10.13 15.05
N ARG A 120 5.13 9.28 15.87
CA ARG A 120 6.51 8.81 15.64
C ARG A 120 6.59 7.34 15.29
N ILE A 121 5.67 6.52 15.81
CA ILE A 121 5.59 5.10 15.48
C ILE A 121 4.34 4.91 14.63
N LEU A 122 4.54 4.58 13.37
CA LEU A 122 3.46 4.55 12.38
C LEU A 122 3.36 3.17 11.74
N THR A 123 2.15 2.79 11.38
CA THR A 123 1.96 1.72 10.41
C THR A 123 2.12 2.29 9.00
N TRP A 124 2.34 1.42 8.00
CA TRP A 124 2.45 1.86 6.61
C TRP A 124 1.21 2.64 6.14
N ARG A 125 0.05 2.40 6.74
CA ARG A 125 -1.19 3.11 6.37
C ARG A 125 -1.12 4.58 6.75
N GLN A 126 -0.58 4.85 7.93
CA GLN A 126 -0.47 6.21 8.47
C GLN A 126 0.58 7.06 7.75
N LEU A 127 1.51 6.42 7.01
CA LEU A 127 2.47 7.17 6.20
C LEU A 127 1.79 8.03 5.13
N TYR A 128 0.59 7.62 4.67
CA TYR A 128 -0.18 8.41 3.70
C TYR A 128 -0.90 9.61 4.31
N ASP A 129 -0.75 9.80 5.62
CA ASP A 129 -1.36 10.93 6.34
C ASP A 129 -0.32 11.94 6.82
N LEU A 130 0.96 11.72 6.53
CA LEU A 130 2.02 12.65 6.88
C LEU A 130 1.89 13.94 6.07
N ASP A 131 2.00 15.09 6.75
CA ASP A 131 1.94 16.41 6.12
C ASP A 131 3.31 16.89 5.62
N ALA A 132 4.39 16.34 6.18
CA ALA A 132 5.75 16.75 5.84
C ALA A 132 6.67 15.53 5.79
N LEU A 133 7.78 15.67 5.06
CA LEU A 133 8.81 14.63 5.05
C LEU A 133 9.49 14.60 6.43
N PRO A 134 9.71 13.42 6.99
CA PRO A 134 10.48 13.32 8.23
C PRO A 134 11.97 13.60 7.98
N ASP A 135 12.67 14.07 9.00
CA ASP A 135 14.13 14.27 8.93
C ASP A 135 14.86 12.94 8.75
N HIS A 136 14.27 11.85 9.25
CA HIS A 136 14.85 10.50 9.14
C HIS A 136 13.70 9.49 9.30
N LEU A 137 13.71 8.45 8.47
CA LEU A 137 12.71 7.38 8.54
C LEU A 137 13.40 6.06 8.91
N ILE A 138 12.90 5.40 9.95
CA ILE A 138 13.36 4.04 10.30
C ILE A 138 12.25 3.07 9.88
N VAL A 139 12.58 2.16 8.96
CA VAL A 139 11.64 1.14 8.47
C VAL A 139 11.94 -0.19 9.15
N VAL A 140 10.98 -0.69 9.91
CA VAL A 140 11.11 -1.98 10.60
C VAL A 140 10.42 -3.05 9.76
N GLY A 141 11.22 -3.90 9.16
CA GLY A 141 10.77 -4.97 8.26
C GLY A 141 11.27 -4.78 6.83
N SER A 142 11.76 -5.86 6.24
CA SER A 142 12.32 -5.87 4.88
C SER A 142 11.44 -6.61 3.88
N GLY A 143 10.15 -6.77 4.17
CA GLY A 143 9.18 -7.32 3.22
C GLY A 143 8.87 -6.33 2.10
N VAL A 144 8.03 -6.75 1.15
CA VAL A 144 7.70 -5.94 -0.05
C VAL A 144 7.27 -4.52 0.33
N THR A 145 6.36 -4.39 1.29
CA THR A 145 5.86 -3.07 1.71
C THR A 145 6.98 -2.20 2.28
N GLY A 146 7.82 -2.77 3.16
CA GLY A 146 8.97 -2.04 3.70
C GLY A 146 9.90 -1.56 2.60
N ALA A 147 10.27 -2.45 1.69
CA ALA A 147 11.17 -2.12 0.58
C ALA A 147 10.60 -1.00 -0.30
N GLU A 148 9.29 -1.04 -0.57
CA GLU A 148 8.63 0.00 -1.37
C GLU A 148 8.70 1.38 -0.70
N PHE A 149 8.51 1.44 0.62
CA PHE A 149 8.60 2.71 1.34
C PHE A 149 10.06 3.18 1.49
N VAL A 150 11.01 2.26 1.67
CA VAL A 150 12.44 2.61 1.67
C VAL A 150 12.80 3.30 0.36
N ASP A 151 12.45 2.68 -0.76
CA ASP A 151 12.71 3.21 -2.09
C ASP A 151 12.07 4.60 -2.25
N ALA A 152 10.77 4.71 -1.98
CA ALA A 152 10.03 5.95 -2.18
C ALA A 152 10.56 7.11 -1.34
N TYR A 153 10.85 6.89 -0.04
CA TYR A 153 11.34 7.96 0.82
C TYR A 153 12.79 8.32 0.51
N THR A 154 13.61 7.35 0.11
CA THR A 154 14.97 7.63 -0.37
C THR A 154 14.92 8.51 -1.62
N GLU A 155 14.03 8.22 -2.56
CA GLU A 155 13.81 9.04 -3.76
C GLU A 155 13.39 10.46 -3.41
N LEU A 156 12.60 10.62 -2.34
CA LEU A 156 12.21 11.94 -1.84
C LEU A 156 13.33 12.67 -1.11
N GLY A 157 14.46 12.01 -0.88
CA GLY A 157 15.63 12.63 -0.25
C GLY A 157 15.68 12.47 1.27
N VAL A 158 14.83 11.62 1.82
CA VAL A 158 14.82 11.36 3.27
C VAL A 158 15.89 10.30 3.59
N PRO A 159 16.76 10.54 4.60
CA PRO A 159 17.63 9.47 5.11
C PRO A 159 16.78 8.31 5.65
N VAL A 160 17.06 7.09 5.21
CA VAL A 160 16.28 5.91 5.63
C VAL A 160 17.20 4.85 6.24
N THR A 161 16.78 4.31 7.39
CA THR A 161 17.44 3.15 8.02
C THR A 161 16.48 1.98 8.00
N VAL A 162 16.95 0.80 7.58
CA VAL A 162 16.14 -0.43 7.57
C VAL A 162 16.58 -1.36 8.70
N VAL A 163 15.61 -1.80 9.48
CA VAL A 163 15.87 -2.78 10.58
C VAL A 163 15.06 -4.05 10.24
N ALA A 164 15.82 -5.13 10.04
CA ALA A 164 15.14 -6.40 9.68
C ALA A 164 15.86 -7.59 10.32
N UNK A 165 15.02 -8.49 10.69
CA UNK A 165 15.48 -9.66 11.33
C UNK A 165 16.25 -10.55 10.44
N UNK A 166 15.89 -10.68 9.31
CA UNK A 166 16.56 -11.64 8.49
C UNK A 166 16.96 -10.90 7.30
N UNK A 167 17.65 -11.30 6.80
CA UNK A 167 18.05 -10.77 5.62
C UNK A 167 17.04 -11.02 4.60
N UNK A 168 16.31 -10.55 4.69
CA UNK A 168 15.41 -10.67 3.70
C UNK A 168 16.14 -10.37 2.50
N UNK A 169 16.07 -10.80 1.86
CA UNK A 169 16.59 -10.63 0.76
C UNK A 169 16.58 -9.27 0.37
N UNK A 170 16.90 -8.74 0.83
CA UNK A 170 17.08 -7.59 0.45
C UNK A 170 17.72 -7.73 -0.71
N UNK A 171 17.15 -7.54 -1.46
CA UNK A 171 17.68 -7.53 -2.47
C UNK A 171 18.98 -7.10 -2.23
N GLN A 172 19.81 -7.83 -2.53
CA GLN A 172 21.21 -7.42 -2.69
C GLN A 172 21.27 -6.41 -3.84
N PRO A 173 21.76 -5.24 -3.60
CA PRO A 173 22.01 -4.37 -4.74
C PRO A 173 22.93 -5.12 -5.70
N GLY A 174 22.47 -5.32 -6.90
CA GLY A 174 23.31 -5.89 -7.94
C GLY A 174 24.59 -5.06 -8.05
N PRO A 175 25.67 -5.67 -8.52
CA PRO A 175 26.92 -4.92 -8.67
C PRO A 175 26.63 -3.67 -9.52
N ARG A 176 26.87 -2.52 -8.93
CA ARG A 176 26.80 -1.26 -9.68
C ARG A 176 27.79 -1.40 -10.83
N ALA A 177 27.29 -1.42 -12.04
CA ALA A 177 28.17 -1.34 -13.19
C ALA A 177 28.95 -0.05 -13.03
N ALA A 178 30.27 -0.18 -12.86
CA ALA A 178 31.14 0.99 -12.90
C ALA A 178 31.14 1.46 -14.34
N VAL A 179 30.64 2.67 -14.57
CA VAL A 179 30.76 3.38 -15.84
C VAL A 179 31.95 4.33 -15.72
#